data_a4ae51a4edf1da8413198cd8ddd853cc
#
_entry.id   a4ae51a4edf1da8413198cd8ddd853cc
#
_cell.length_a   1.000
_cell.length_b   1.000
_cell.length_c   1.000
_cell.angle_alpha   90.00
_cell.angle_beta   90.00
_cell.angle_gamma   90.00
#
_symmetry.space_group_name_H-M   'P 1'
#
loop_
_entity.id
_entity.type
_entity.pdbx_description
1 polymer ?
#
loop_
_entity_poly.entity_id
_entity_poly.type
_entity_poly.pdbx_seq_one_letter_code
_entity_poly.pdbx_strand_id
1 'polypeptide(L)'
;MAESVANLTPQEAIIYLMVMSSASDGHITKGEFRTIGRVVRSFPLFTENDEENLVHTAEAAGKLMSSKGGLHKLISAAADALPPHLSETAYAAVVDVVTADEALNMEEIRVLELIRDALKVGDEGAAAIEHSARARHMTLEGDE
;
A
#
# COMPACT_ATOMS: atom_id res chain seq x y z
N MET A 1 -15.14 -12.51 9.07
CA MET A 1 -15.32 -12.01 10.42
C MET A 1 -14.37 -10.89 10.73
N ALA A 2 -14.84 -9.99 11.54
CA ALA A 2 -14.04 -8.82 11.88
C ALA A 2 -12.77 -9.20 12.66
N GLU A 3 -12.79 -10.34 13.32
CA GLU A 3 -11.68 -10.75 14.15
C GLU A 3 -10.37 -10.91 13.38
N SER A 4 -10.46 -11.43 12.16
CA SER A 4 -9.25 -11.64 11.38
C SER A 4 -8.58 -10.31 11.01
N VAL A 5 -9.36 -9.26 10.95
CA VAL A 5 -8.84 -7.94 10.59
C VAL A 5 -8.14 -7.29 11.77
N ALA A 6 -8.61 -7.59 12.98
CA ALA A 6 -8.10 -6.94 14.18
C ALA A 6 -6.71 -7.41 14.60
N ASN A 7 -6.19 -8.47 13.94
CA ASN A 7 -4.92 -9.06 14.37
C ASN A 7 -3.82 -8.93 13.33
N LEU A 8 -3.87 -7.85 12.54
CA LEU A 8 -2.83 -7.62 11.53
C LEU A 8 -1.52 -7.25 12.20
N THR A 9 -0.43 -7.78 11.66
CA THR A 9 0.89 -7.25 12.00
C THR A 9 1.11 -5.97 11.23
N PRO A 10 2.06 -5.12 11.66
CA PRO A 10 2.35 -3.92 10.88
C PRO A 10 2.74 -4.23 9.44
N GLN A 11 3.49 -5.31 9.23
CA GLN A 11 3.87 -5.71 7.87
C GLN A 11 2.65 -6.06 7.03
N GLU A 12 1.74 -6.85 7.60
CA GLU A 12 0.51 -7.20 6.90
C GLU A 12 -0.32 -5.96 6.60
N ALA A 13 -0.35 -5.02 7.54
CA ALA A 13 -1.11 -3.79 7.35
C ALA A 13 -0.58 -3.02 6.14
N ILE A 14 0.73 -2.92 6.00
CA ILE A 14 1.32 -2.22 4.87
C ILE A 14 1.01 -2.95 3.57
N ILE A 15 1.11 -4.27 3.57
CA ILE A 15 0.78 -5.06 2.37
C ILE A 15 -0.68 -4.85 2.00
N TYR A 16 -1.57 -4.84 2.97
CA TYR A 16 -2.99 -4.57 2.72
C TYR A 16 -3.19 -3.23 2.02
N LEU A 17 -2.48 -2.20 2.49
CA LEU A 17 -2.59 -0.88 1.89
C LEU A 17 -2.04 -0.85 0.47
N MET A 18 -0.96 -1.59 0.22
CA MET A 18 -0.40 -1.67 -1.12
C MET A 18 -1.36 -2.37 -2.08
N VAL A 19 -1.99 -3.44 -1.62
CA VAL A 19 -2.97 -4.16 -2.45
C VAL A 19 -4.15 -3.25 -2.75
N MET A 20 -4.64 -2.56 -1.74
CA MET A 20 -5.79 -1.67 -1.91
C MET A 20 -5.51 -0.58 -2.94
N SER A 21 -4.32 -0.01 -2.91
CA SER A 21 -3.98 1.09 -3.81
C SER A 21 -3.71 0.59 -5.23
N SER A 22 -3.36 -0.69 -5.39
CA SER A 22 -3.08 -1.25 -6.72
C SER A 22 -4.33 -1.79 -7.39
N ALA A 23 -5.28 -2.27 -6.61
CA ALA A 23 -6.40 -3.04 -7.14
C ALA A 23 -7.70 -2.55 -6.56
N SER A 24 -8.14 -1.39 -7.01
CA SER A 24 -9.32 -0.75 -6.47
C SER A 24 -10.59 -1.59 -6.62
N ASP A 25 -10.58 -2.54 -7.54
CA ASP A 25 -11.74 -3.42 -7.78
C ASP A 25 -11.59 -4.79 -7.10
N GLY A 26 -10.57 -4.96 -6.27
CA GLY A 26 -10.34 -6.22 -5.59
C GLY A 26 -9.54 -7.22 -6.38
N HIS A 27 -9.19 -6.91 -7.60
CA HIS A 27 -8.36 -7.78 -8.44
C HIS A 27 -7.00 -7.18 -8.64
N ILE A 28 -5.98 -8.02 -8.59
CA ILE A 28 -4.60 -7.58 -8.74
C ILE A 28 -3.98 -8.32 -9.91
N THR A 29 -3.34 -7.58 -10.79
CA THR A 29 -2.68 -8.19 -11.95
C THR A 29 -1.34 -8.78 -11.53
N LYS A 30 -0.78 -9.62 -12.40
CA LYS A 30 0.54 -10.20 -12.15
C LYS A 30 1.61 -9.12 -12.04
N GLY A 31 1.51 -8.08 -12.88
CA GLY A 31 2.45 -6.97 -12.82
C GLY A 31 2.37 -6.21 -11.52
N GLU A 32 1.14 -5.96 -11.07
CA GLU A 32 0.94 -5.26 -9.79
C GLU A 32 1.47 -6.08 -8.63
N PHE A 33 1.22 -7.39 -8.67
CA PHE A 33 1.70 -8.27 -7.62
C PHE A 33 3.24 -8.31 -7.59
N ARG A 34 3.85 -8.32 -8.76
CA ARG A 34 5.32 -8.30 -8.87
C ARG A 34 5.89 -7.02 -8.28
N THR A 35 5.22 -5.90 -8.52
CA THR A 35 5.64 -4.62 -7.96
C THR A 35 5.58 -4.64 -6.45
N ILE A 36 4.48 -5.16 -5.90
CA ILE A 36 4.35 -5.27 -4.45
C ILE A 36 5.46 -6.14 -3.88
N GLY A 37 5.76 -7.26 -4.55
CA GLY A 37 6.85 -8.13 -4.10
C GLY A 37 8.19 -7.43 -4.08
N ARG A 38 8.45 -6.58 -5.08
CA ARG A 38 9.71 -5.83 -5.12
C ARG A 38 9.80 -4.86 -3.94
N VAL A 39 8.70 -4.19 -3.62
CA VAL A 39 8.68 -3.27 -2.47
C VAL A 39 8.92 -4.04 -1.18
N VAL A 40 8.26 -5.18 -1.03
CA VAL A 40 8.44 -6.01 0.17
C VAL A 40 9.91 -6.40 0.34
N ARG A 41 10.58 -6.74 -0.75
CA ARG A 41 11.99 -7.13 -0.66
C ARG A 41 12.92 -5.97 -0.40
N SER A 42 12.49 -4.73 -0.68
CA SER A 42 13.39 -3.58 -0.57
C SER A 42 13.29 -2.83 0.75
N PHE A 43 12.20 -3.02 1.51
CA PHE A 43 12.03 -2.34 2.79
C PHE A 43 12.48 -3.28 3.91
N PRO A 44 13.42 -2.85 4.76
CA PRO A 44 13.99 -3.76 5.77
C PRO A 44 13.01 -4.23 6.83
N LEU A 45 11.87 -3.58 6.98
CA LEU A 45 10.92 -4.05 7.99
C LEU A 45 10.25 -5.36 7.61
N PHE A 46 10.22 -5.71 6.33
CA PHE A 46 9.63 -6.98 5.91
C PHE A 46 10.61 -8.11 6.08
N THR A 47 10.11 -9.27 6.48
CA THR A 47 10.91 -10.45 6.70
C THR A 47 10.72 -11.44 5.57
N GLU A 48 11.58 -12.47 5.57
CA GLU A 48 11.45 -13.57 4.62
C GLU A 48 10.07 -14.22 4.73
N ASN A 49 9.57 -14.33 5.95
CA ASN A 49 8.24 -14.90 6.18
C ASN A 49 7.15 -14.07 5.53
N ASP A 50 7.28 -12.75 5.59
CA ASP A 50 6.32 -11.86 4.95
C ASP A 50 6.31 -12.09 3.45
N GLU A 51 7.48 -12.27 2.86
CA GLU A 51 7.58 -12.51 1.42
C GLU A 51 6.98 -13.86 1.05
N GLU A 52 7.26 -14.88 1.84
CA GLU A 52 6.73 -16.22 1.57
C GLU A 52 5.20 -16.27 1.65
N ASN A 53 4.62 -15.46 2.52
CA ASN A 53 3.18 -15.43 2.70
C ASN A 53 2.48 -14.34 1.91
N LEU A 54 3.18 -13.71 0.98
CA LEU A 54 2.66 -12.55 0.27
C LEU A 54 1.38 -12.85 -0.49
N VAL A 55 1.33 -14.00 -1.18
CA VAL A 55 0.12 -14.38 -1.93
C VAL A 55 -1.07 -14.49 -0.99
N HIS A 56 -0.86 -15.16 0.13
CA HIS A 56 -1.92 -15.36 1.12
C HIS A 56 -2.40 -14.02 1.69
N THR A 57 -1.46 -13.17 2.03
CA THR A 57 -1.79 -11.86 2.59
C THR A 57 -2.54 -10.99 1.57
N ALA A 58 -2.08 -11.04 0.32
CA ALA A 58 -2.74 -10.27 -0.74
C ALA A 58 -4.17 -10.77 -0.99
N GLU A 59 -4.37 -12.08 -0.93
CA GLU A 59 -5.71 -12.63 -1.10
C GLU A 59 -6.64 -12.21 0.03
N ALA A 60 -6.13 -12.18 1.25
CA ALA A 60 -6.93 -11.73 2.38
C ALA A 60 -7.34 -10.27 2.22
N ALA A 61 -6.42 -9.44 1.76
CA ALA A 61 -6.73 -8.04 1.51
C ALA A 61 -7.80 -7.90 0.44
N GLY A 62 -7.69 -8.66 -0.64
CA GLY A 62 -8.66 -8.62 -1.71
C GLY A 62 -10.06 -9.02 -1.25
N LYS A 63 -10.13 -10.05 -0.42
CA LYS A 63 -11.39 -10.49 0.16
C LYS A 63 -12.04 -9.40 0.99
N LEU A 64 -11.22 -8.74 1.82
CA LEU A 64 -11.74 -7.68 2.66
C LEU A 64 -12.26 -6.53 1.82
N MET A 65 -11.53 -6.16 0.76
CA MET A 65 -11.95 -5.08 -0.12
C MET A 65 -13.28 -5.37 -0.80
N SER A 66 -13.54 -6.64 -1.10
CA SER A 66 -14.77 -7.04 -1.78
C SER A 66 -15.97 -7.08 -0.85
N SER A 67 -15.76 -6.99 0.45
CA SER A 67 -16.85 -7.03 1.40
C SER A 67 -17.51 -5.66 1.48
N LYS A 68 -18.71 -5.63 2.06
CA LYS A 68 -19.44 -4.38 2.22
C LYS A 68 -18.66 -3.42 3.12
N GLY A 69 -18.42 -2.21 2.61
CA GLY A 69 -17.61 -1.24 3.34
C GLY A 69 -16.17 -1.66 3.50
N GLY A 70 -15.68 -2.55 2.62
CA GLY A 70 -14.37 -3.14 2.77
C GLY A 70 -13.23 -2.15 2.71
N LEU A 71 -13.35 -1.13 1.86
CA LEU A 71 -12.30 -0.14 1.74
C LEU A 71 -12.05 0.57 3.08
N HIS A 72 -13.11 1.01 3.71
CA HIS A 72 -12.98 1.71 5.01
C HIS A 72 -12.52 0.76 6.11
N LYS A 73 -13.01 -0.48 6.08
CA LYS A 73 -12.57 -1.48 7.06
C LYS A 73 -11.09 -1.75 6.93
N LEU A 74 -10.61 -1.86 5.70
CA LEU A 74 -9.20 -2.15 5.46
C LEU A 74 -8.31 -1.00 5.95
N ILE A 75 -8.68 0.22 5.59
CA ILE A 75 -7.90 1.40 6.01
C ILE A 75 -7.87 1.51 7.51
N SER A 76 -9.02 1.33 8.15
CA SER A 76 -9.11 1.44 9.60
C SER A 76 -8.27 0.39 10.30
N ALA A 77 -8.36 -0.86 9.83
CA ALA A 77 -7.60 -1.96 10.43
C ALA A 77 -6.10 -1.74 10.25
N ALA A 78 -5.69 -1.28 9.07
CA ALA A 78 -4.28 -1.05 8.82
C ALA A 78 -3.76 0.09 9.68
N ALA A 79 -4.52 1.19 9.78
CA ALA A 79 -4.10 2.32 10.60
C ALA A 79 -3.95 1.91 12.07
N ASP A 80 -4.89 1.09 12.55
CA ASP A 80 -4.83 0.62 13.95
C ASP A 80 -3.62 -0.27 14.20
N ALA A 81 -3.17 -1.01 13.20
CA ALA A 81 -2.07 -1.95 13.35
C ALA A 81 -0.70 -1.30 13.23
N LEU A 82 -0.64 -0.05 12.77
CA LEU A 82 0.64 0.61 12.53
C LEU A 82 1.01 1.55 13.68
N PRO A 83 2.18 1.34 14.30
CA PRO A 83 2.66 2.32 15.26
C PRO A 83 3.04 3.62 14.55
N PRO A 84 2.96 4.76 15.24
CA PRO A 84 3.17 6.06 14.59
C PRO A 84 4.49 6.19 13.84
N HIS A 85 5.55 5.57 14.33
CA HIS A 85 6.85 5.70 13.67
C HIS A 85 6.90 4.98 12.32
N LEU A 86 5.90 4.18 11.99
CA LEU A 86 5.84 3.48 10.71
C LEU A 86 4.86 4.12 9.74
N SER A 87 4.21 5.22 10.12
CA SER A 87 3.22 5.85 9.24
C SER A 87 3.82 6.30 7.92
N GLU A 88 4.95 6.98 7.98
CA GLU A 88 5.59 7.44 6.76
C GLU A 88 6.17 6.29 5.95
N THR A 89 6.69 5.28 6.65
CA THR A 89 7.20 4.10 5.97
C THR A 89 6.08 3.41 5.18
N ALA A 90 4.93 3.28 5.79
CA ALA A 90 3.78 2.66 5.13
C ALA A 90 3.34 3.49 3.92
N TYR A 91 3.29 4.80 4.08
CA TYR A 91 2.91 5.67 2.98
C TYR A 91 3.93 5.58 1.84
N ALA A 92 5.22 5.52 2.18
CA ALA A 92 6.27 5.40 1.17
C ALA A 92 6.12 4.10 0.37
N ALA A 93 5.78 3.00 1.05
CA ALA A 93 5.59 1.73 0.35
C ALA A 93 4.43 1.81 -0.63
N VAL A 94 3.32 2.41 -0.20
CA VAL A 94 2.15 2.57 -1.05
C VAL A 94 2.46 3.46 -2.25
N VAL A 95 3.14 4.58 -2.01
CA VAL A 95 3.48 5.50 -3.09
C VAL A 95 4.41 4.84 -4.10
N ASP A 96 5.34 4.00 -3.64
CA ASP A 96 6.22 3.27 -4.56
C ASP A 96 5.43 2.36 -5.49
N VAL A 97 4.43 1.67 -4.94
CA VAL A 97 3.61 0.77 -5.76
C VAL A 97 2.81 1.57 -6.80
N VAL A 98 2.19 2.64 -6.36
CA VAL A 98 1.34 3.45 -7.25
C VAL A 98 2.17 4.17 -8.31
N THR A 99 3.34 4.68 -7.92
CA THR A 99 4.19 5.42 -8.85
C THR A 99 4.79 4.53 -9.93
N ALA A 100 4.97 3.25 -9.63
CA ALA A 100 5.49 2.30 -10.61
C ALA A 100 4.53 2.13 -11.79
N ASP A 101 3.26 2.42 -11.58
CA ASP A 101 2.27 2.39 -12.64
C ASP A 101 2.24 3.76 -13.30
N GLU A 102 2.51 3.79 -14.61
CA GLU A 102 2.60 5.06 -15.32
C GLU A 102 1.29 5.81 -15.41
N ALA A 103 0.18 5.10 -15.33
CA ALA A 103 -1.13 5.71 -15.55
C ALA A 103 -1.87 5.90 -14.22
N LEU A 104 -1.41 6.86 -13.44
CA LEU A 104 -2.06 7.19 -12.19
C LEU A 104 -3.42 7.85 -12.47
N ASN A 105 -4.50 7.20 -12.06
CA ASN A 105 -5.84 7.71 -12.32
C ASN A 105 -6.41 8.41 -11.09
N MET A 106 -7.59 9.00 -11.27
CA MET A 106 -8.22 9.77 -10.20
C MET A 106 -8.58 8.90 -8.99
N GLU A 107 -8.97 7.66 -9.24
CA GLU A 107 -9.31 6.75 -8.15
C GLU A 107 -8.10 6.45 -7.29
N GLU A 108 -6.96 6.25 -7.93
CA GLU A 108 -5.73 5.96 -7.20
C GLU A 108 -5.29 7.17 -6.37
N ILE A 109 -5.44 8.36 -6.93
CA ILE A 109 -5.11 9.57 -6.20
C ILE A 109 -6.01 9.70 -4.96
N ARG A 110 -7.30 9.42 -5.11
CA ARG A 110 -8.22 9.50 -3.99
C ARG A 110 -7.87 8.48 -2.90
N VAL A 111 -7.50 7.26 -3.30
CA VAL A 111 -7.10 6.24 -2.35
C VAL A 111 -5.86 6.68 -1.58
N LEU A 112 -4.89 7.27 -2.29
CA LEU A 112 -3.69 7.77 -1.63
C LEU A 112 -4.03 8.83 -0.59
N GLU A 113 -4.97 9.72 -0.91
CA GLU A 113 -5.39 10.76 0.03
C GLU A 113 -6.01 10.15 1.28
N LEU A 114 -6.85 9.14 1.07
CA LEU A 114 -7.50 8.48 2.20
C LEU A 114 -6.47 7.80 3.11
N ILE A 115 -5.48 7.14 2.51
CA ILE A 115 -4.45 6.46 3.27
C ILE A 115 -3.60 7.49 4.04
N ARG A 116 -3.22 8.56 3.36
CA ARG A 116 -2.43 9.61 3.98
C ARG A 116 -3.13 10.18 5.20
N ASP A 117 -4.42 10.46 5.06
CA ASP A 117 -5.20 11.02 6.16
C ASP A 117 -5.33 10.03 7.31
N ALA A 118 -5.62 8.77 6.99
CA ALA A 118 -5.80 7.75 8.03
C ALA A 118 -4.51 7.51 8.80
N LEU A 119 -3.37 7.56 8.13
CA LEU A 119 -2.07 7.35 8.77
C LEU A 119 -1.52 8.62 9.38
N LYS A 120 -2.19 9.74 9.17
CA LYS A 120 -1.78 11.05 9.73
C LYS A 120 -0.39 11.46 9.28
N VAL A 121 -0.11 11.25 8.01
CA VAL A 121 1.13 11.70 7.40
C VAL A 121 1.01 13.18 7.09
N GLY A 122 1.92 13.98 7.61
CA GLY A 122 1.87 15.43 7.41
C GLY A 122 2.22 15.84 5.99
N ASP A 123 1.91 17.10 5.66
CA ASP A 123 2.12 17.61 4.30
C ASP A 123 3.57 17.52 3.88
N GLU A 124 4.46 17.87 4.78
CA GLU A 124 5.88 17.90 4.46
C GLU A 124 6.44 16.51 4.17
N GLY A 125 6.09 15.56 5.04
CA GLY A 125 6.54 14.19 4.86
C GLY A 125 5.95 13.57 3.60
N ALA A 126 4.66 13.81 3.36
CA ALA A 126 4.00 13.27 2.18
C ALA A 126 4.64 13.83 0.90
N ALA A 127 4.90 15.14 0.86
CA ALA A 127 5.51 15.76 -0.31
C ALA A 127 6.90 15.19 -0.57
N ALA A 128 7.68 14.99 0.48
CA ALA A 128 9.03 14.44 0.34
C ALA A 128 8.99 13.01 -0.20
N ILE A 129 8.07 12.21 0.31
CA ILE A 129 7.92 10.83 -0.13
C ILE A 129 7.50 10.77 -1.60
N GLU A 130 6.52 11.59 -1.97
CA GLU A 130 6.02 11.60 -3.34
C GLU A 130 7.08 12.09 -4.31
N HIS A 131 7.83 13.10 -3.92
CA HIS A 131 8.90 13.62 -4.74
C HIS A 131 9.99 12.58 -4.96
N SER A 132 10.39 11.91 -3.89
CA SER A 132 11.41 10.88 -3.97
C SER A 132 10.96 9.71 -4.86
N ALA A 133 9.70 9.31 -4.71
CA ALA A 133 9.18 8.20 -5.51
C ALA A 133 9.19 8.57 -7.00
N ARG A 134 8.79 9.79 -7.32
CA ARG A 134 8.79 10.23 -8.71
C ARG A 134 10.19 10.19 -9.30
N ALA A 135 11.18 10.63 -8.52
CA ALA A 135 12.57 10.63 -8.98
C ALA A 135 13.09 9.21 -9.20
N ARG A 136 12.74 8.30 -8.28
CA ARG A 136 13.24 6.93 -8.38
C ARG A 136 12.60 6.11 -9.50
N HIS A 137 11.43 6.52 -9.97
CA HIS A 137 10.72 5.81 -11.01
C HIS A 137 10.83 6.48 -12.37
N MET A 138 11.69 7.47 -12.49
CA MET A 138 11.91 8.15 -13.76
C MET A 138 12.58 7.20 -14.76
N THR A 139 12.18 7.31 -16.02
CA THR A 139 12.76 6.51 -17.09
C THR A 139 13.68 7.37 -17.94
N LEU A 140 14.39 6.73 -18.85
CA LEU A 140 15.31 7.45 -19.74
C LEU A 140 14.57 8.43 -20.66
N GLU A 141 13.34 8.09 -21.03
CA GLU A 141 12.55 8.97 -21.91
C GLU A 141 12.02 10.19 -21.17
N GLY A 142 12.05 10.14 -19.84
CA GLY A 142 11.49 11.21 -19.06
C GLY A 142 9.99 11.01 -18.87
N ASP A 143 9.39 11.99 -18.23
CA ASP A 143 8.00 11.91 -17.83
C ASP A 143 7.18 12.98 -18.51
N GLU A 144 7.27 13.01 -19.80
CA GLU A 144 6.54 14.01 -20.59
C GLU A 144 5.07 13.64 -20.74
#